data_d6a81072e43c34f7d2f67a3f7f7ea548
#
_entry.id   d6a81072e43c34f7d2f67a3f7f7ea548
#
_cell.length_a   1.000
_cell.length_b   1.000
_cell.length_c   1.000
_cell.angle_alpha   90.00
_cell.angle_beta   90.00
_cell.angle_gamma   90.00
#
_symmetry.space_group_name_H-M   'P 1'
#
loop_
_entity.id
_entity.type
_entity.pdbx_description
1 polymer ?
#
loop_
_entity_poly.entity_id
_entity_poly.type
_entity_poly.pdbx_seq_one_letter_code
_entity_poly.pdbx_strand_id
1 'polypeptide(L)'
;RKRRALAAINGYAGRLLPSLDVENPQNPISLEINDLTIKVRGADRDDYLSEIGSGSNWLAYHLAVLLALHQFFLAQRHSPVPAFLVLDQPSQVYFPKRVPTRVEDDETDEEEPSLRDEDVDAVRMAFTVMGKVVLGAKGRLQLIVLDHASQDVWGDVQG
;
A
#
# COMPACT_ATOMS: atom_id res chain seq x y z
N ARG A 1 -16.61 -19.13 -11.77
CA ARG A 1 -16.46 -18.56 -10.42
C ARG A 1 -15.16 -17.77 -10.29
N LYS A 2 -13.96 -18.37 -10.57
CA LYS A 2 -12.62 -17.73 -10.50
C LYS A 2 -12.58 -16.37 -11.23
N ARG A 3 -13.01 -16.34 -12.52
CA ARG A 3 -12.97 -15.09 -13.32
C ARG A 3 -13.81 -13.95 -12.73
N ARG A 4 -14.97 -14.25 -12.14
CA ARG A 4 -15.81 -13.23 -11.47
C ARG A 4 -15.17 -12.71 -10.20
N ALA A 5 -14.52 -13.58 -9.42
CA ALA A 5 -13.79 -13.19 -8.22
C ALA A 5 -12.63 -12.25 -8.57
N LEU A 6 -11.79 -12.62 -9.55
CA LEU A 6 -10.70 -11.78 -10.03
C LEU A 6 -11.18 -10.43 -10.55
N ALA A 7 -12.25 -10.41 -11.35
CA ALA A 7 -12.82 -9.16 -11.85
C ALA A 7 -13.31 -8.25 -10.71
N ALA A 8 -13.89 -8.82 -9.65
CA ALA A 8 -14.30 -8.05 -8.48
C ALA A 8 -13.08 -7.49 -7.71
N ILE A 9 -12.06 -8.32 -7.45
CA ILE A 9 -10.84 -7.90 -6.76
C ILE A 9 -10.12 -6.80 -7.54
N ASN A 10 -9.90 -7.00 -8.85
CA ASN A 10 -9.26 -6.02 -9.72
C ASN A 10 -10.05 -4.70 -9.75
N GLY A 11 -11.39 -4.78 -9.80
CA GLY A 11 -12.26 -3.61 -9.73
C GLY A 11 -12.20 -2.88 -8.38
N TYR A 12 -12.08 -3.60 -7.25
CA TYR A 12 -11.87 -2.98 -5.95
C TYR A 12 -10.51 -2.29 -5.88
N ALA A 13 -9.45 -2.97 -6.28
CA ALA A 13 -8.10 -2.42 -6.26
C ALA A 13 -7.97 -1.18 -7.17
N GLY A 14 -8.48 -1.24 -8.39
CA GLY A 14 -8.47 -0.09 -9.32
C GLY A 14 -9.19 1.16 -8.80
N ARG A 15 -10.18 1.01 -7.90
CA ARG A 15 -10.83 2.16 -7.26
C ARG A 15 -10.00 2.79 -6.14
N LEU A 16 -9.05 2.07 -5.57
CA LEU A 16 -8.18 2.58 -4.50
C LEU A 16 -6.98 3.35 -5.07
N LEU A 17 -6.46 2.94 -6.24
CA LEU A 17 -5.26 3.51 -6.83
C LEU A 17 -5.26 5.04 -6.97
N PRO A 18 -6.36 5.71 -7.40
CA PRO A 18 -6.36 7.17 -7.50
C PRO A 18 -6.21 7.93 -6.17
N SER A 19 -6.28 7.20 -5.04
CA SER A 19 -6.10 7.77 -3.69
C SER A 19 -4.75 7.36 -3.07
N LEU A 20 -3.87 6.74 -3.85
CA LEU A 20 -2.54 6.30 -3.46
C LEU A 20 -1.49 7.02 -4.31
N ASP A 21 -0.25 7.06 -3.82
CA ASP A 21 0.88 7.62 -4.55
C ASP A 21 1.33 6.64 -5.65
N VAL A 22 0.77 6.80 -6.84
CA VAL A 22 1.00 5.97 -8.02
C VAL A 22 1.16 6.84 -9.25
N GLU A 23 2.17 6.60 -10.05
CA GLU A 23 2.45 7.38 -11.26
C GLU A 23 1.28 7.37 -12.27
N ASN A 24 0.65 6.21 -12.46
CA ASN A 24 -0.42 6.01 -13.43
C ASN A 24 -1.67 5.39 -12.78
N PRO A 25 -2.40 6.13 -11.93
CA PRO A 25 -3.49 5.58 -11.13
C PRO A 25 -4.69 5.08 -11.95
N GLN A 26 -4.78 5.46 -13.22
CA GLN A 26 -5.86 5.05 -14.12
C GLN A 26 -5.54 3.76 -14.88
N ASN A 27 -4.30 3.28 -14.81
CA ASN A 27 -3.92 2.05 -15.48
C ASN A 27 -4.63 0.85 -14.85
N PRO A 28 -5.27 0.00 -15.67
CA PRO A 28 -5.92 -1.20 -15.16
C PRO A 28 -4.90 -2.14 -14.52
N ILE A 29 -5.25 -2.65 -13.34
CA ILE A 29 -4.44 -3.68 -12.68
C ILE A 29 -5.16 -5.03 -12.68
N SER A 30 -4.39 -6.10 -12.67
CA SER A 30 -4.90 -7.45 -12.53
C SER A 30 -4.04 -8.30 -11.58
N LEU A 31 -4.70 -9.02 -10.69
CA LEU A 31 -4.07 -10.03 -9.86
C LEU A 31 -3.90 -11.32 -10.69
N GLU A 32 -2.67 -11.70 -10.95
CA GLU A 32 -2.30 -12.93 -11.64
C GLU A 32 -2.05 -14.04 -10.61
N ILE A 33 -3.05 -14.90 -10.42
CA ILE A 33 -3.01 -15.90 -9.35
C ILE A 33 -2.17 -17.13 -9.64
N ASN A 34 -1.78 -17.35 -10.89
CA ASN A 34 -0.88 -18.47 -11.23
C ASN A 34 0.56 -18.12 -10.83
N ASP A 35 0.94 -16.87 -11.02
CA ASP A 35 2.28 -16.36 -10.74
C ASP A 35 2.35 -15.59 -9.43
N LEU A 36 1.21 -15.44 -8.74
CA LEU A 36 1.05 -14.69 -7.48
C LEU A 36 1.64 -13.27 -7.57
N THR A 37 1.39 -12.59 -8.68
CA THR A 37 1.89 -11.25 -8.94
C THR A 37 0.77 -10.29 -9.37
N ILE A 38 1.10 -9.01 -9.42
CA ILE A 38 0.22 -7.96 -9.96
C ILE A 38 0.75 -7.56 -11.32
N LYS A 39 -0.15 -7.43 -12.27
CA LYS A 39 0.13 -6.91 -13.59
C LYS A 39 -0.59 -5.58 -13.78
N VAL A 40 0.15 -4.58 -14.24
CA VAL A 40 -0.33 -3.24 -14.55
C VAL A 40 -0.33 -3.07 -16.06
N ARG A 41 -1.46 -2.69 -16.62
CA ARG A 41 -1.60 -2.50 -18.08
C ARG A 41 -1.17 -1.09 -18.43
N GLY A 42 -0.01 -0.96 -19.07
CA GLY A 42 0.45 0.29 -19.66
C GLY A 42 -0.17 0.57 -21.04
N ALA A 43 0.20 1.71 -21.63
CA ALA A 43 -0.22 2.08 -22.99
C ALA A 43 0.43 1.19 -24.05
N ASP A 44 1.71 0.92 -23.90
CA ASP A 44 2.52 0.20 -24.88
C ASP A 44 2.79 -1.25 -24.49
N ARG A 45 2.86 -1.53 -23.18
CA ARG A 45 3.12 -2.87 -22.64
C ARG A 45 2.43 -3.07 -21.30
N ASP A 46 2.29 -4.33 -20.91
CA ASP A 46 1.94 -4.72 -19.56
C ASP A 46 3.22 -4.84 -18.72
N ASP A 47 3.23 -4.28 -17.51
CA ASP A 47 4.34 -4.38 -16.56
C ASP A 47 3.94 -5.28 -15.38
N TYR A 48 4.81 -6.18 -15.01
CA TYR A 48 4.66 -6.96 -13.78
C TYR A 48 5.23 -6.19 -12.59
N LEU A 49 4.71 -6.48 -11.40
CA LEU A 49 5.13 -5.78 -10.19
C LEU A 49 6.65 -5.81 -9.95
N SER A 50 7.31 -6.90 -10.33
CA SER A 50 8.77 -7.04 -10.26
C SER A 50 9.54 -6.12 -11.20
N GLU A 51 8.88 -5.56 -12.22
CA GLU A 51 9.46 -4.64 -13.20
C GLU A 51 9.23 -3.17 -12.81
N ILE A 52 8.40 -2.93 -11.79
CA ILE A 52 8.08 -1.60 -11.30
C ILE A 52 9.21 -1.13 -10.39
N GLY A 53 9.97 -0.13 -10.83
CA GLY A 53 11.20 0.31 -10.17
C GLY A 53 11.00 1.20 -8.93
N SER A 54 9.84 1.84 -8.78
CA SER A 54 9.55 2.74 -7.67
C SER A 54 9.02 1.98 -6.45
N GLY A 55 9.62 2.20 -5.27
CA GLY A 55 9.17 1.62 -4.01
C GLY A 55 7.77 2.09 -3.63
N SER A 56 7.42 3.36 -3.89
CA SER A 56 6.09 3.92 -3.65
C SER A 56 5.02 3.25 -4.50
N ASN A 57 5.25 3.12 -5.80
CA ASN A 57 4.37 2.39 -6.71
C ASN A 57 4.18 0.94 -6.26
N TRP A 58 5.28 0.27 -5.89
CA TRP A 58 5.25 -1.11 -5.42
C TRP A 58 4.38 -1.27 -4.17
N LEU A 59 4.56 -0.40 -3.17
CA LEU A 59 3.70 -0.38 -1.97
C LEU A 59 2.25 -0.12 -2.32
N ALA A 60 1.98 0.91 -3.15
CA ALA A 60 0.62 1.32 -3.49
C ALA A 60 -0.16 0.19 -4.20
N TYR A 61 0.45 -0.49 -5.17
CA TYR A 61 -0.18 -1.63 -5.84
C TYR A 61 -0.44 -2.80 -4.88
N HIS A 62 0.52 -3.14 -4.01
CA HIS A 62 0.32 -4.17 -2.99
C HIS A 62 -0.80 -3.82 -2.04
N LEU A 63 -0.78 -2.61 -1.49
CA LEU A 63 -1.79 -2.14 -0.56
C LEU A 63 -3.19 -2.17 -1.20
N ALA A 64 -3.32 -1.66 -2.43
CA ALA A 64 -4.57 -1.68 -3.17
C ALA A 64 -5.12 -3.10 -3.34
N VAL A 65 -4.27 -4.07 -3.71
CA VAL A 65 -4.69 -5.46 -3.90
C VAL A 65 -5.00 -6.15 -2.58
N LEU A 66 -4.21 -5.95 -1.52
CA LEU A 66 -4.47 -6.54 -0.20
C LEU A 66 -5.79 -6.04 0.39
N LEU A 67 -6.05 -4.73 0.32
CA LEU A 67 -7.31 -4.15 0.77
C LEU A 67 -8.49 -4.62 -0.08
N ALA A 68 -8.31 -4.74 -1.41
CA ALA A 68 -9.34 -5.27 -2.31
C ALA A 68 -9.67 -6.73 -2.03
N LEU A 69 -8.67 -7.56 -1.72
CA LEU A 69 -8.87 -8.95 -1.30
C LEU A 69 -9.74 -9.00 -0.04
N HIS A 70 -9.45 -8.19 0.99
CA HIS A 70 -10.26 -8.15 2.21
C HIS A 70 -11.68 -7.64 1.95
N GLN A 71 -11.87 -6.63 1.11
CA GLN A 71 -13.21 -6.21 0.68
C GLN A 71 -13.96 -7.34 -0.01
N PHE A 72 -13.29 -8.08 -0.88
CA PHE A 72 -13.88 -9.25 -1.54
C PHE A 72 -14.25 -10.34 -0.54
N PHE A 73 -13.37 -10.66 0.44
CA PHE A 73 -13.65 -11.67 1.47
C PHE A 73 -14.83 -11.29 2.36
N LEU A 74 -14.92 -10.02 2.77
CA LEU A 74 -16.04 -9.50 3.56
C LEU A 74 -17.38 -9.55 2.83
N ALA A 75 -17.37 -9.55 1.50
CA ALA A 75 -18.58 -9.71 0.67
C ALA A 75 -19.01 -11.16 0.52
N GLN A 76 -18.20 -12.14 0.94
CA GLN A 76 -18.58 -13.56 0.89
C GLN A 76 -19.47 -13.92 2.08
N ARG A 77 -20.43 -14.84 1.86
CA ARG A 77 -21.27 -15.36 2.93
C ARG A 77 -20.46 -16.11 4.00
N HIS A 78 -19.44 -16.83 3.55
CA HIS A 78 -18.48 -17.55 4.40
C HIS A 78 -17.09 -17.33 3.82
N SER A 79 -16.22 -16.70 4.60
CA SER A 79 -14.82 -16.53 4.24
C SER A 79 -13.95 -17.37 5.18
N PRO A 80 -13.03 -18.19 4.63
CA PRO A 80 -12.04 -18.88 5.44
C PRO A 80 -10.89 -17.94 5.89
N VAL A 81 -10.82 -16.74 5.33
CA VAL A 81 -9.78 -15.75 5.64
C VAL A 81 -10.24 -14.92 6.81
N PRO A 82 -9.41 -14.73 7.85
CA PRO A 82 -9.70 -13.85 8.97
C PRO A 82 -9.94 -12.41 8.51
N ALA A 83 -10.80 -11.70 9.25
CA ALA A 83 -11.14 -10.31 8.93
C ALA A 83 -10.14 -9.33 9.57
N PHE A 84 -8.86 -9.63 9.50
CA PHE A 84 -7.80 -8.70 9.88
C PHE A 84 -6.62 -8.79 8.91
N LEU A 85 -5.87 -7.71 8.82
CA LEU A 85 -4.63 -7.62 8.04
C LEU A 85 -3.56 -6.95 8.91
N VAL A 86 -2.36 -7.51 8.90
CA VAL A 86 -1.19 -6.95 9.56
C VAL A 86 -0.25 -6.41 8.50
N LEU A 87 0.14 -5.16 8.64
CA LEU A 87 1.12 -4.48 7.79
C LEU A 87 2.31 -4.10 8.65
N ASP A 88 3.49 -4.54 8.26
CA ASP A 88 4.73 -4.24 8.94
C ASP A 88 5.53 -3.21 8.15
N GLN A 89 5.76 -2.07 8.74
CA GLN A 89 6.52 -0.93 8.23
C GLN A 89 6.15 -0.50 6.79
N PRO A 90 4.86 -0.25 6.49
CA PRO A 90 4.47 0.15 5.14
C PRO A 90 5.10 1.48 4.71
N SER A 91 5.44 2.38 5.64
CA SER A 91 6.10 3.64 5.31
C SER A 91 7.58 3.50 4.96
N GLN A 92 8.21 2.34 5.24
CA GLN A 92 9.67 2.15 5.09
C GLN A 92 10.18 2.45 3.66
N VAL A 93 9.35 2.31 2.65
CA VAL A 93 9.72 2.59 1.26
C VAL A 93 10.02 4.06 0.99
N TYR A 94 9.51 4.95 1.84
CA TYR A 94 9.70 6.40 1.78
C TYR A 94 10.85 6.89 2.67
N PHE A 95 11.34 6.03 3.60
CA PHE A 95 12.47 6.38 4.45
C PHE A 95 13.77 5.90 3.80
N PRO A 96 14.73 6.78 3.48
CA PRO A 96 16.00 6.35 2.96
C PRO A 96 16.70 5.49 4.01
N LYS A 97 17.08 4.27 3.61
CA LYS A 97 17.93 3.42 4.49
C LYS A 97 19.24 4.14 4.70
N ARG A 98 19.57 4.47 5.95
CA ARG A 98 20.93 4.89 6.30
C ARG A 98 21.86 3.74 5.93
N VAL A 99 22.70 3.93 4.90
CA VAL A 99 23.87 3.08 4.72
C VAL A 99 24.82 3.50 5.84
N PRO A 100 25.23 2.62 6.75
CA PRO A 100 26.24 2.97 7.76
C PRO A 100 27.53 3.30 7.02
N THR A 101 27.79 4.57 6.81
CA THR A 101 29.11 5.02 6.39
C THR A 101 30.01 4.85 7.63
N ARG A 102 30.86 3.82 7.62
CA ARG A 102 31.98 3.75 8.55
C ARG A 102 32.89 4.93 8.25
N VAL A 103 32.67 6.01 8.94
CA VAL A 103 33.68 7.06 9.12
C VAL A 103 33.71 7.29 10.62
N GLU A 104 34.82 6.88 11.21
CA GLU A 104 35.21 7.22 12.56
C GLU A 104 35.39 8.75 12.63
N ASP A 105 34.96 9.34 13.77
CA ASP A 105 35.21 10.69 14.20
C ASP A 105 34.48 11.83 13.46
N ASP A 106 33.29 12.22 13.93
CA ASP A 106 33.07 13.58 14.45
C ASP A 106 31.68 13.66 15.13
N GLU A 107 31.68 14.21 16.37
CA GLU A 107 30.45 14.57 17.09
C GLU A 107 29.81 15.80 16.41
N THR A 108 29.10 15.62 15.34
CA THR A 108 28.22 16.66 14.81
C THR A 108 26.78 16.20 14.93
N ASP A 109 25.95 17.06 15.48
CA ASP A 109 24.50 16.90 15.60
C ASP A 109 23.92 16.28 14.30
N GLU A 110 23.63 14.97 14.33
CA GLU A 110 23.01 14.29 13.23
C GLU A 110 21.58 14.80 13.13
N GLU A 111 21.34 15.80 12.28
CA GLU A 111 19.98 16.11 11.84
C GLU A 111 19.37 14.83 11.29
N GLU A 112 18.29 14.35 11.91
CA GLU A 112 17.50 13.27 11.35
C GLU A 112 17.13 13.69 9.92
N PRO A 113 17.33 12.81 8.90
CA PRO A 113 16.97 13.16 7.55
C PRO A 113 15.47 13.50 7.54
N SER A 114 15.15 14.77 7.36
CA SER A 114 13.78 15.21 7.20
C SER A 114 13.19 14.50 5.99
N LEU A 115 12.04 13.87 6.18
CA LEU A 115 11.24 13.38 5.05
C LEU A 115 10.99 14.56 4.12
N ARG A 116 11.07 14.31 2.81
CA ARG A 116 10.56 15.30 1.85
C ARG A 116 9.07 15.44 2.08
N ASP A 117 8.54 16.63 1.92
CA ASP A 117 7.10 16.87 2.08
C ASP A 117 6.27 15.92 1.20
N GLU A 118 6.75 15.61 0.01
CA GLU A 118 6.14 14.66 -0.93
C GLU A 118 6.07 13.23 -0.35
N ASP A 119 7.12 12.77 0.34
CA ASP A 119 7.16 11.45 0.97
C ASP A 119 6.18 11.36 2.15
N VAL A 120 6.08 12.44 2.93
CA VAL A 120 5.10 12.56 4.03
C VAL A 120 3.68 12.48 3.51
N ASP A 121 3.38 13.18 2.41
CA ASP A 121 2.06 13.16 1.80
C ASP A 121 1.72 11.78 1.23
N ALA A 122 2.67 11.10 0.62
CA ALA A 122 2.49 9.73 0.12
C ALA A 122 2.16 8.73 1.25
N VAL A 123 2.89 8.81 2.38
CA VAL A 123 2.58 8.01 3.57
C VAL A 123 1.18 8.34 4.10
N ARG A 124 0.84 9.63 4.23
CA ARG A 124 -0.48 10.07 4.68
C ARG A 124 -1.60 9.57 3.76
N MET A 125 -1.39 9.56 2.45
CA MET A 125 -2.33 8.99 1.48
C MET A 125 -2.56 7.49 1.75
N ALA A 126 -1.51 6.71 1.97
CA ALA A 126 -1.61 5.29 2.28
C ALA A 126 -2.42 5.03 3.56
N PHE A 127 -2.10 5.74 4.67
CA PHE A 127 -2.85 5.62 5.92
C PHE A 127 -4.31 6.08 5.77
N THR A 128 -4.56 7.14 5.02
CA THR A 128 -5.92 7.63 4.74
C THR A 128 -6.75 6.58 3.99
N VAL A 129 -6.16 5.91 3.01
CA VAL A 129 -6.85 4.83 2.25
C VAL A 129 -7.15 3.65 3.17
N MET A 130 -6.21 3.25 4.03
CA MET A 130 -6.41 2.20 5.03
C MET A 130 -7.57 2.54 5.97
N GLY A 131 -7.59 3.75 6.54
CA GLY A 131 -8.66 4.22 7.41
C GLY A 131 -10.03 4.21 6.72
N LYS A 132 -10.12 4.74 5.49
CA LYS A 132 -11.36 4.72 4.69
C LYS A 132 -11.89 3.30 4.46
N VAL A 133 -11.02 2.34 4.19
CA VAL A 133 -11.43 0.94 3.97
C VAL A 133 -11.94 0.32 5.28
N VAL A 134 -11.29 0.57 6.41
CA VAL A 134 -11.74 0.09 7.73
C VAL A 134 -13.10 0.69 8.10
N LEU A 135 -13.25 2.01 7.98
CA LEU A 135 -14.52 2.70 8.24
C LEU A 135 -15.65 2.15 7.35
N GLY A 136 -15.35 1.97 6.05
CA GLY A 136 -16.30 1.37 5.11
C GLY A 136 -16.69 -0.07 5.44
N ALA A 137 -15.83 -0.80 6.12
CA ALA A 137 -16.10 -2.16 6.58
C ALA A 137 -17.04 -2.23 7.81
N LYS A 138 -17.33 -1.11 8.48
CA LYS A 138 -18.28 -1.00 9.60
C LYS A 138 -17.99 -2.01 10.71
N GLY A 139 -16.77 -2.04 11.20
CA GLY A 139 -16.31 -2.92 12.28
C GLY A 139 -16.10 -4.38 11.88
N ARG A 140 -16.17 -4.72 10.58
CA ARG A 140 -15.95 -6.08 10.09
C ARG A 140 -14.53 -6.35 9.59
N LEU A 141 -13.65 -5.36 9.62
CA LEU A 141 -12.24 -5.46 9.25
C LEU A 141 -11.40 -4.75 10.29
N GLN A 142 -10.30 -5.36 10.68
CA GLN A 142 -9.25 -4.75 11.49
C GLN A 142 -7.97 -4.65 10.68
N LEU A 143 -7.32 -3.49 10.70
CA LEU A 143 -5.94 -3.33 10.25
C LEU A 143 -5.05 -3.11 11.47
N ILE A 144 -3.94 -3.84 11.51
CA ILE A 144 -2.87 -3.69 12.51
C ILE A 144 -1.65 -3.22 11.74
N VAL A 145 -1.24 -1.98 12.00
CA VAL A 145 -0.09 -1.38 11.33
C VAL A 145 1.01 -1.19 12.35
N LEU A 146 2.15 -1.81 12.10
CA LEU A 146 3.39 -1.63 12.86
C LEU A 146 4.28 -0.72 12.04
N ASP A 147 4.49 0.51 12.48
CA ASP A 147 5.22 1.50 11.70
C ASP A 147 6.03 2.43 12.59
N HIS A 148 7.07 3.04 12.04
CA HIS A 148 7.90 4.07 12.67
C HIS A 148 7.45 5.49 12.32
N ALA A 149 6.46 5.64 11.44
CA ALA A 149 5.92 6.96 11.09
C ALA A 149 5.43 7.68 12.35
N SER A 150 5.83 8.95 12.51
CA SER A 150 5.44 9.77 13.64
C SER A 150 3.95 10.14 13.61
N GLN A 151 3.41 10.52 14.75
CA GLN A 151 2.01 10.93 14.86
C GLN A 151 1.66 12.09 13.92
N ASP A 152 2.60 12.95 13.58
CA ASP A 152 2.41 14.07 12.66
C ASP A 152 2.04 13.62 11.24
N VAL A 153 2.43 12.40 10.87
CA VAL A 153 2.15 11.82 9.54
C VAL A 153 0.76 11.21 9.48
N TRP A 154 0.32 10.52 10.55
CA TRP A 154 -0.93 9.74 10.53
C TRP A 154 -1.99 10.24 11.52
N GLY A 155 -1.69 11.26 12.37
CA GLY A 155 -2.54 11.69 13.48
C GLY A 155 -3.95 12.16 13.09
N ASP A 156 -4.16 12.60 11.85
CA ASP A 156 -5.45 13.03 11.32
C ASP A 156 -6.25 11.89 10.64
N VAL A 157 -5.69 10.69 10.59
CA VAL A 157 -6.34 9.54 9.97
C VAL A 157 -7.39 8.96 10.93
N GLN A 158 -8.65 9.04 10.51
CA GLN A 158 -9.76 8.40 11.23
C GLN A 158 -9.88 6.94 10.78
N GLY A 159 -9.85 6.03 11.74
CA GLY A 159 -10.00 4.59 11.48
C GLY A 159 -10.38 3.81 12.72
#